data_39e37c2dd29d20d941f4e3b7de0e5f6a
#
_entry.id   39e37c2dd29d20d941f4e3b7de0e5f6a
#
_cell.length_a   1.000
_cell.length_b   1.000
_cell.length_c   1.000
_cell.angle_alpha   90.00
_cell.angle_beta   90.00
_cell.angle_gamma   90.00
#
_symmetry.space_group_name_H-M   'P 1'
#
loop_
_entity.id
_entity.type
_entity.pdbx_description
1 polymer ?
#
loop_
_entity_poly.entity_id
_entity_poly.type
_entity_poly.pdbx_seq_one_letter_code
_entity_poly.pdbx_strand_id
1 'polypeptide(L)'
;MTMKYYSTNKTAPKASLENAVIRGLAPDRGLYMPEEIQKLPVEFFQQLDQLSLQEIAFTVANSLFGKDIEADVLHTIIQETFSFDIPAIEVEDNIYSLELFHGPTLAFKDVGARFMARLLQYFIRRKGQQQINVLVATSGDTGSAVANGFLGVEGIHVYVLYPKGKVSHIQESQFTTLGQNVTAIEVNGVFDDCQALVKQAFMDNELNAQLKLTSANSINVARFLPQSFYYFYAYAQLKKLGKANNLVVSVPSGNFGNLCAGLFAQEMGLPIKSFIAANNANDVFFNFLKTGLYHPQPSKQTIANAMDVGNPSNFARIYALYHESYDNIKQHISGATYTDRQIQNTMRQCYENTAYVLDPHGACGYKALKEQLQPNETGLFFETAHPAKFKEKVDEILSTNIAIPQRLATFMKGKKNSVEMQNDFKTFKHFLMNQ
;
A
#
# COMPACT_ATOMS: atom_id res chain seq x y z
N MET A 1 18.09 18.40 -14.63
CA MET A 1 17.02 19.12 -13.89
C MET A 1 16.38 18.13 -12.93
N THR A 2 16.05 18.52 -11.69
CA THR A 2 15.37 17.68 -10.69
C THR A 2 13.91 17.47 -11.08
N MET A 3 13.34 16.33 -10.68
CA MET A 3 11.91 16.03 -10.85
C MET A 3 11.07 17.02 -10.03
N LYS A 4 9.98 17.52 -10.60
CA LYS A 4 9.00 18.33 -9.88
C LYS A 4 7.74 17.55 -9.59
N TYR A 5 7.13 17.89 -8.47
CA TYR A 5 5.88 17.28 -8.00
C TYR A 5 4.82 18.36 -7.85
N TYR A 6 3.68 18.19 -8.52
CA TYR A 6 2.54 19.09 -8.39
C TYR A 6 1.52 18.50 -7.40
N SER A 7 0.63 19.35 -6.89
CA SER A 7 -0.50 18.93 -6.05
C SER A 7 -1.71 18.58 -6.90
N THR A 8 -2.44 17.52 -6.55
CA THR A 8 -3.73 17.18 -7.20
C THR A 8 -4.78 18.30 -7.08
N ASN A 9 -4.67 19.16 -6.07
CA ASN A 9 -5.54 20.35 -5.92
C ASN A 9 -5.07 21.56 -6.72
N LYS A 10 -3.88 21.50 -7.33
CA LYS A 10 -3.33 22.47 -8.31
C LYS A 10 -3.10 23.91 -7.80
N THR A 11 -3.30 24.20 -6.52
CA THR A 11 -3.12 25.55 -5.94
C THR A 11 -1.81 25.71 -5.15
N ALA A 12 -1.17 24.59 -4.76
CA ALA A 12 0.14 24.62 -4.12
C ALA A 12 1.29 24.79 -5.14
N PRO A 13 2.40 25.43 -4.74
CA PRO A 13 3.60 25.46 -5.58
C PRO A 13 4.18 24.07 -5.79
N LYS A 14 4.83 23.84 -6.93
CA LYS A 14 5.54 22.59 -7.22
C LYS A 14 6.65 22.35 -6.20
N ALA A 15 6.80 21.09 -5.77
CA ALA A 15 7.78 20.66 -4.79
C ALA A 15 8.90 19.82 -5.44
N SER A 16 10.06 19.76 -4.76
CA SER A 16 11.08 18.73 -5.03
C SER A 16 10.64 17.37 -4.49
N LEU A 17 11.29 16.28 -4.91
CA LEU A 17 11.08 14.93 -4.34
C LEU A 17 11.21 14.97 -2.81
N GLU A 18 12.29 15.53 -2.30
CA GLU A 18 12.54 15.62 -0.86
C GLU A 18 11.38 16.30 -0.11
N ASN A 19 10.93 17.46 -0.61
CA ASN A 19 9.82 18.16 0.03
C ASN A 19 8.50 17.38 -0.06
N ALA A 20 8.24 16.69 -1.18
CA ALA A 20 7.05 15.86 -1.34
C ALA A 20 7.06 14.65 -0.37
N VAL A 21 8.22 14.04 -0.15
CA VAL A 21 8.39 12.90 0.76
C VAL A 21 8.33 13.35 2.22
N ILE A 22 9.04 14.43 2.59
CA ILE A 22 9.08 14.91 3.98
C ILE A 22 7.72 15.46 4.41
N ARG A 23 7.02 16.19 3.55
CA ARG A 23 5.70 16.75 3.89
C ARG A 23 4.58 15.72 3.80
N GLY A 24 4.68 14.76 2.88
CA GLY A 24 3.62 13.78 2.60
C GLY A 24 2.39 14.35 1.89
N LEU A 25 1.93 15.55 2.28
CA LEU A 25 0.82 16.30 1.66
C LEU A 25 1.28 17.67 1.20
N ALA A 26 0.67 18.19 0.14
CA ALA A 26 0.88 19.55 -0.30
C ALA A 26 0.19 20.56 0.65
N PRO A 27 0.65 21.85 0.67
CA PRO A 27 0.04 22.87 1.53
C PRO A 27 -1.46 23.09 1.30
N ASP A 28 -1.94 22.86 0.08
CA ASP A 28 -3.36 22.91 -0.29
C ASP A 28 -4.12 21.60 0.02
N ARG A 29 -3.50 20.65 0.76
CA ARG A 29 -4.03 19.33 1.13
C ARG A 29 -4.20 18.36 -0.05
N GLY A 30 -3.74 18.71 -1.25
CA GLY A 30 -3.69 17.79 -2.37
C GLY A 30 -2.56 16.78 -2.23
N LEU A 31 -2.65 15.70 -2.99
CA LEU A 31 -1.62 14.67 -3.05
C LEU A 31 -0.54 15.09 -4.07
N TYR A 32 0.71 14.79 -3.73
CA TYR A 32 1.80 15.00 -4.68
C TYR A 32 1.78 13.98 -5.81
N MET A 33 1.98 14.47 -7.04
CA MET A 33 2.13 13.73 -8.28
C MET A 33 3.40 14.17 -9.00
N PRO A 34 4.21 13.25 -9.57
CA PRO A 34 5.31 13.65 -10.44
C PRO A 34 4.76 14.39 -11.66
N GLU A 35 5.48 15.41 -12.09
CA GLU A 35 5.07 16.23 -13.25
C GLU A 35 5.19 15.46 -14.56
N GLU A 36 6.06 14.48 -14.60
CA GLU A 36 6.35 13.66 -15.78
C GLU A 36 6.43 12.18 -15.40
N ILE A 37 5.81 11.32 -16.17
CA ILE A 37 5.96 9.87 -16.11
C ILE A 37 6.69 9.45 -17.40
N GLN A 38 7.95 9.05 -17.27
CA GLN A 38 8.76 8.65 -18.42
C GLN A 38 8.45 7.22 -18.84
N LYS A 39 8.25 6.99 -20.13
CA LYS A 39 8.19 5.64 -20.68
C LYS A 39 9.57 4.98 -20.59
N LEU A 40 9.59 3.72 -20.19
CA LEU A 40 10.82 2.92 -20.17
C LEU A 40 11.20 2.47 -21.61
N PRO A 41 12.51 2.25 -21.87
CA PRO A 41 12.97 1.83 -23.19
C PRO A 41 12.39 0.48 -23.63
N VAL A 42 12.19 0.30 -24.92
CA VAL A 42 11.66 -0.96 -25.49
C VAL A 42 12.59 -2.14 -25.18
N GLU A 43 13.88 -1.90 -25.16
CA GLU A 43 14.92 -2.89 -24.83
C GLU A 43 14.75 -3.45 -23.41
N PHE A 44 14.33 -2.62 -22.46
CA PHE A 44 14.02 -3.07 -21.11
C PHE A 44 12.90 -4.12 -21.12
N PHE A 45 11.81 -3.86 -21.85
CA PHE A 45 10.70 -4.81 -21.96
C PHE A 45 11.07 -6.09 -22.70
N GLN A 46 12.01 -6.02 -23.65
CA GLN A 46 12.49 -7.21 -24.38
C GLN A 46 13.23 -8.17 -23.45
N GLN A 47 13.99 -7.66 -22.49
CA GLN A 47 14.84 -8.44 -21.57
C GLN A 47 14.19 -8.69 -20.21
N LEU A 48 12.99 -8.19 -19.97
CA LEU A 48 12.37 -8.10 -18.65
C LEU A 48 12.29 -9.46 -17.93
N ASP A 49 12.03 -10.54 -18.66
CA ASP A 49 11.93 -11.91 -18.15
C ASP A 49 13.30 -12.55 -17.80
N GLN A 50 14.40 -11.88 -18.10
CA GLN A 50 15.77 -12.30 -17.78
C GLN A 50 16.32 -11.57 -16.55
N LEU A 51 15.67 -10.50 -16.12
CA LEU A 51 16.11 -9.64 -15.03
C LEU A 51 15.57 -10.12 -13.66
N SER A 52 16.40 -9.95 -12.64
CA SER A 52 15.99 -10.16 -11.24
C SER A 52 15.02 -9.08 -10.76
N LEU A 53 14.31 -9.34 -9.65
CA LEU A 53 13.46 -8.37 -8.99
C LEU A 53 14.20 -7.05 -8.69
N GLN A 54 15.43 -7.14 -8.20
CA GLN A 54 16.23 -5.98 -7.84
C GLN A 54 16.67 -5.16 -9.07
N GLU A 55 17.05 -5.80 -10.17
CA GLU A 55 17.41 -5.12 -11.42
C GLU A 55 16.19 -4.42 -12.05
N ILE A 56 15.03 -5.08 -12.05
CA ILE A 56 13.76 -4.50 -12.50
C ILE A 56 13.40 -3.30 -11.63
N ALA A 57 13.39 -3.48 -10.30
CA ALA A 57 13.05 -2.43 -9.36
C ALA A 57 14.02 -1.24 -9.45
N PHE A 58 15.31 -1.48 -9.65
CA PHE A 58 16.30 -0.42 -9.84
C PHE A 58 16.03 0.38 -11.11
N THR A 59 15.76 -0.29 -12.24
CA THR A 59 15.49 0.39 -13.51
C THR A 59 14.25 1.28 -13.40
N VAL A 60 13.17 0.76 -12.82
CA VAL A 60 11.93 1.52 -12.60
C VAL A 60 12.15 2.66 -11.60
N ALA A 61 12.85 2.40 -10.49
CA ALA A 61 13.18 3.41 -9.49
C ALA A 61 14.06 4.52 -10.06
N ASN A 62 15.05 4.19 -10.90
CA ASN A 62 15.91 5.17 -11.55
C ASN A 62 15.13 6.09 -12.50
N SER A 63 14.12 5.58 -13.20
CA SER A 63 13.21 6.42 -14.00
C SER A 63 12.40 7.39 -13.13
N LEU A 64 11.95 6.96 -11.95
CA LEU A 64 11.11 7.76 -11.05
C LEU A 64 11.91 8.73 -10.16
N PHE A 65 13.11 8.33 -9.72
CA PHE A 65 13.85 9.02 -8.66
C PHE A 65 15.29 9.40 -9.06
N GLY A 66 15.83 8.86 -10.15
CA GLY A 66 17.24 9.04 -10.54
C GLY A 66 17.63 10.47 -10.94
N LYS A 67 16.66 11.38 -11.16
CA LYS A 67 16.94 12.81 -11.32
C LYS A 67 17.28 13.52 -9.99
N ASP A 68 16.97 12.89 -8.85
CA ASP A 68 17.09 13.48 -7.51
C ASP A 68 17.99 12.68 -6.56
N ILE A 69 18.27 11.42 -6.89
CA ILE A 69 19.04 10.48 -6.05
C ILE A 69 20.12 9.82 -6.90
N GLU A 70 21.31 9.73 -6.36
CA GLU A 70 22.47 9.08 -6.98
C GLU A 70 22.20 7.58 -7.19
N ALA A 71 22.70 7.02 -8.29
CA ALA A 71 22.40 5.67 -8.70
C ALA A 71 22.85 4.57 -7.70
N ASP A 72 23.99 4.75 -7.07
CA ASP A 72 24.54 3.86 -6.04
C ASP A 72 23.70 3.88 -4.75
N VAL A 73 23.22 5.05 -4.35
CA VAL A 73 22.27 5.20 -3.23
C VAL A 73 20.95 4.51 -3.54
N LEU A 74 20.41 4.75 -4.75
CA LEU A 74 19.15 4.15 -5.17
C LEU A 74 19.26 2.63 -5.25
N HIS A 75 20.39 2.13 -5.76
CA HIS A 75 20.69 0.69 -5.79
C HIS A 75 20.69 0.08 -4.37
N THR A 76 21.34 0.76 -3.41
CA THR A 76 21.34 0.33 -2.00
C THR A 76 19.92 0.31 -1.41
N ILE A 77 19.13 1.36 -1.65
CA ILE A 77 17.72 1.43 -1.20
C ILE A 77 16.91 0.25 -1.75
N ILE A 78 17.10 -0.10 -3.03
CA ILE A 78 16.40 -1.23 -3.67
C ILE A 78 16.82 -2.56 -3.06
N GLN A 79 18.13 -2.82 -2.88
CA GLN A 79 18.63 -4.05 -2.27
C GLN A 79 18.07 -4.23 -0.85
N GLU A 80 18.06 -3.19 -0.05
CA GLU A 80 17.50 -3.23 1.29
C GLU A 80 15.97 -3.39 1.30
N THR A 81 15.26 -2.83 0.31
CA THR A 81 13.80 -2.94 0.20
C THR A 81 13.38 -4.38 -0.14
N PHE A 82 14.01 -4.99 -1.13
CA PHE A 82 13.66 -6.30 -1.66
C PHE A 82 14.63 -7.40 -1.17
N SER A 83 14.57 -7.72 0.11
CA SER A 83 15.28 -8.86 0.71
C SER A 83 14.43 -10.14 0.74
N PHE A 84 13.32 -10.18 0.01
CA PHE A 84 12.37 -11.29 -0.10
C PHE A 84 11.81 -11.34 -1.52
N ASP A 85 11.33 -12.51 -1.93
CA ASP A 85 10.74 -12.71 -3.24
C ASP A 85 9.24 -12.33 -3.26
N ILE A 86 8.69 -12.17 -4.48
CA ILE A 86 7.29 -11.85 -4.75
C ILE A 86 6.82 -12.77 -5.89
N PRO A 87 6.54 -14.05 -5.59
CA PRO A 87 6.22 -15.02 -6.63
C PRO A 87 4.83 -14.83 -7.22
N ALA A 88 4.70 -15.09 -8.52
CA ALA A 88 3.43 -15.28 -9.20
C ALA A 88 3.12 -16.78 -9.24
N ILE A 89 2.05 -17.18 -8.55
CA ILE A 89 1.64 -18.58 -8.38
C ILE A 89 0.39 -18.85 -9.21
N GLU A 90 0.40 -19.89 -10.02
CA GLU A 90 -0.81 -20.35 -10.73
C GLU A 90 -1.79 -20.96 -9.75
N VAL A 91 -2.99 -20.41 -9.69
CA VAL A 91 -4.08 -20.89 -8.81
C VAL A 91 -5.07 -21.74 -9.60
N GLU A 92 -5.39 -21.29 -10.80
CA GLU A 92 -6.19 -22.01 -11.80
C GLU A 92 -5.62 -21.71 -13.20
N ASP A 93 -6.10 -22.43 -14.22
CA ASP A 93 -5.70 -22.17 -15.61
C ASP A 93 -5.91 -20.69 -15.98
N ASN A 94 -4.82 -20.03 -16.39
CA ASN A 94 -4.74 -18.61 -16.72
C ASN A 94 -5.08 -17.62 -15.58
N ILE A 95 -5.18 -18.05 -14.33
CA ILE A 95 -5.36 -17.19 -13.15
C ILE A 95 -4.20 -17.37 -12.18
N TYR A 96 -3.48 -16.29 -11.97
CA TYR A 96 -2.28 -16.23 -11.13
C TYR A 96 -2.51 -15.33 -9.92
N SER A 97 -1.94 -15.73 -8.78
CA SER A 97 -1.81 -14.91 -7.59
C SER A 97 -0.42 -14.27 -7.55
N LEU A 98 -0.32 -12.97 -7.37
CA LEU A 98 0.93 -12.34 -6.94
C LEU A 98 0.97 -12.30 -5.42
N GLU A 99 1.82 -13.13 -4.84
CA GLU A 99 1.95 -13.22 -3.39
C GLU A 99 2.85 -12.10 -2.85
N LEU A 100 2.25 -11.02 -2.38
CA LEU A 100 2.93 -9.82 -1.88
C LEU A 100 3.26 -9.90 -0.37
N PHE A 101 3.13 -11.07 0.23
CA PHE A 101 3.17 -11.26 1.68
C PHE A 101 4.42 -12.02 2.19
N HIS A 102 5.51 -12.05 1.42
CA HIS A 102 6.76 -12.70 1.84
C HIS A 102 7.74 -11.76 2.57
N GLY A 103 7.37 -10.50 2.72
CA GLY A 103 8.13 -9.50 3.47
C GLY A 103 8.09 -9.68 5.00
N PRO A 104 8.77 -8.80 5.74
CA PRO A 104 8.91 -8.92 7.20
C PRO A 104 7.59 -8.99 7.96
N THR A 105 6.57 -8.25 7.54
CA THR A 105 5.27 -8.20 8.21
C THR A 105 4.18 -9.01 7.51
N LEU A 106 4.55 -9.74 6.47
CA LEU A 106 3.65 -10.58 5.69
C LEU A 106 2.49 -9.76 5.08
N ALA A 107 2.79 -8.58 4.53
CA ALA A 107 1.86 -7.74 3.79
C ALA A 107 2.56 -6.95 2.67
N PHE A 108 1.85 -6.65 1.58
CA PHE A 108 2.37 -5.89 0.44
C PHE A 108 2.94 -4.52 0.82
N LYS A 109 2.47 -3.98 1.94
CA LYS A 109 2.85 -2.67 2.45
C LYS A 109 4.31 -2.60 2.89
N ASP A 110 4.98 -3.74 3.09
CA ASP A 110 6.41 -3.81 3.40
C ASP A 110 7.26 -3.12 2.35
N VAL A 111 6.95 -3.29 1.07
CA VAL A 111 7.71 -2.67 -0.04
C VAL A 111 7.75 -1.15 0.10
N GLY A 112 6.58 -0.52 0.15
CA GLY A 112 6.50 0.95 0.26
C GLY A 112 7.03 1.48 1.60
N ALA A 113 6.86 0.75 2.71
CA ALA A 113 7.34 1.16 4.03
C ALA A 113 8.87 1.13 4.10
N ARG A 114 9.50 0.04 3.65
CA ARG A 114 10.96 -0.11 3.64
C ARG A 114 11.63 0.89 2.70
N PHE A 115 11.09 1.07 1.50
CA PHE A 115 11.60 2.06 0.56
C PHE A 115 11.53 3.47 1.13
N MET A 116 10.37 3.89 1.67
CA MET A 116 10.21 5.21 2.26
C MET A 116 11.16 5.44 3.44
N ALA A 117 11.36 4.43 4.28
CA ALA A 117 12.25 4.55 5.44
C ALA A 117 13.69 4.86 5.03
N ARG A 118 14.22 4.16 4.01
CA ARG A 118 15.57 4.37 3.47
C ARG A 118 15.69 5.71 2.75
N LEU A 119 14.66 6.08 2.01
CA LEU A 119 14.63 7.37 1.30
C LEU A 119 14.61 8.55 2.28
N LEU A 120 13.81 8.47 3.35
CA LEU A 120 13.80 9.49 4.41
C LEU A 120 15.15 9.57 5.13
N GLN A 121 15.75 8.42 5.45
CA GLN A 121 17.09 8.37 6.08
C GLN A 121 18.15 9.05 5.20
N TYR A 122 18.11 8.81 3.89
CA TYR A 122 19.00 9.47 2.94
C TYR A 122 18.85 11.00 3.01
N PHE A 123 17.62 11.54 2.98
CA PHE A 123 17.40 12.99 3.06
C PHE A 123 17.82 13.59 4.41
N ILE A 124 17.60 12.86 5.52
CA ILE A 124 18.05 13.29 6.86
C ILE A 124 19.56 13.42 6.89
N ARG A 125 20.30 12.39 6.45
CA ARG A 125 21.78 12.38 6.45
C ARG A 125 22.35 13.46 5.56
N ARG A 126 21.77 13.68 4.38
CA ARG A 126 22.24 14.68 3.41
C ARG A 126 22.20 16.12 3.96
N LYS A 127 21.24 16.43 4.81
CA LYS A 127 21.04 17.78 5.35
C LYS A 127 21.49 17.99 6.78
N GLY A 128 21.94 16.94 7.47
CA GLY A 128 22.21 17.03 8.91
C GLY A 128 20.97 17.45 9.71
N GLN A 129 19.78 16.97 9.29
CA GLN A 129 18.50 17.44 9.81
C GLN A 129 18.17 16.87 11.20
N GLN A 130 17.29 17.61 11.90
CA GLN A 130 16.63 17.15 13.12
C GLN A 130 15.78 15.90 12.87
N GLN A 131 15.47 15.17 13.93
CA GLN A 131 14.58 14.02 13.93
C GLN A 131 13.27 14.28 13.18
N ILE A 132 12.85 13.31 12.36
CA ILE A 132 11.54 13.29 11.71
C ILE A 132 10.62 12.37 12.49
N ASN A 133 9.42 12.84 12.78
CA ASN A 133 8.38 12.09 13.45
C ASN A 133 7.35 11.60 12.45
N VAL A 134 7.27 10.29 12.29
CA VAL A 134 6.34 9.61 11.37
C VAL A 134 5.06 9.29 12.13
N LEU A 135 3.94 9.87 11.70
CA LEU A 135 2.63 9.55 12.22
C LEU A 135 1.90 8.61 11.27
N VAL A 136 1.37 7.52 11.80
CA VAL A 136 0.56 6.56 11.04
C VAL A 136 -0.67 6.13 11.81
N ALA A 137 -1.86 6.34 11.22
CA ALA A 137 -3.08 5.71 11.70
C ALA A 137 -3.26 4.36 10.98
N THR A 138 -3.64 3.32 11.72
CA THR A 138 -3.72 1.97 11.17
C THR A 138 -4.92 1.18 11.66
N SER A 139 -5.46 0.32 10.79
CA SER A 139 -6.37 -0.79 11.11
C SER A 139 -5.64 -2.15 11.21
N GLY A 140 -4.28 -2.15 11.17
CA GLY A 140 -3.45 -3.35 11.26
C GLY A 140 -2.20 -3.30 10.36
N ASP A 141 -2.31 -3.74 9.11
CA ASP A 141 -1.18 -3.96 8.20
C ASP A 141 -0.30 -2.74 7.92
N THR A 142 -0.91 -1.56 7.80
CA THR A 142 -0.14 -0.32 7.53
C THR A 142 0.77 -0.01 8.71
N GLY A 143 0.26 -0.08 9.95
CA GLY A 143 1.06 0.13 11.16
C GLY A 143 2.16 -0.91 11.31
N SER A 144 1.83 -2.19 11.07
CA SER A 144 2.81 -3.28 11.09
C SER A 144 3.98 -3.02 10.12
N ALA A 145 3.66 -2.73 8.86
CA ALA A 145 4.68 -2.50 7.83
C ALA A 145 5.52 -1.24 8.09
N VAL A 146 4.88 -0.14 8.55
CA VAL A 146 5.59 1.10 8.87
C VAL A 146 6.48 0.91 10.10
N ALA A 147 5.96 0.35 11.20
CA ALA A 147 6.74 0.11 12.40
C ALA A 147 7.99 -0.75 12.11
N ASN A 148 7.82 -1.85 11.37
CA ASN A 148 8.95 -2.72 11.01
C ASN A 148 9.89 -2.11 9.95
N GLY A 149 9.36 -1.44 8.94
CA GLY A 149 10.17 -0.81 7.89
C GLY A 149 11.07 0.30 8.41
N PHE A 150 10.64 1.01 9.46
CA PHE A 150 11.34 2.13 10.08
C PHE A 150 12.07 1.74 11.37
N LEU A 151 11.98 0.49 11.84
CA LEU A 151 12.61 0.05 13.08
C LEU A 151 14.13 0.26 13.03
N GLY A 152 14.67 0.95 14.02
CA GLY A 152 16.10 1.24 14.14
C GLY A 152 16.65 2.24 13.10
N VAL A 153 15.81 2.90 12.32
CA VAL A 153 16.25 3.91 11.35
C VAL A 153 16.62 5.20 12.09
N GLU A 154 17.90 5.57 11.99
CA GLU A 154 18.46 6.74 12.67
C GLU A 154 17.76 8.05 12.23
N GLY A 155 17.50 8.92 13.18
CA GLY A 155 16.85 10.22 12.94
C GLY A 155 15.35 10.15 12.69
N ILE A 156 14.72 9.00 12.87
CA ILE A 156 13.28 8.82 12.69
C ILE A 156 12.64 8.23 13.97
N HIS A 157 11.53 8.82 14.39
CA HIS A 157 10.64 8.22 15.39
C HIS A 157 9.26 7.94 14.77
N VAL A 158 8.67 6.80 15.10
CA VAL A 158 7.36 6.36 14.54
C VAL A 158 6.32 6.28 15.64
N TYR A 159 5.20 6.96 15.43
CA TYR A 159 4.00 6.86 16.27
C TYR A 159 2.91 6.14 15.50
N VAL A 160 2.51 4.95 15.99
CA VAL A 160 1.47 4.11 15.39
C VAL A 160 0.19 4.25 16.21
N LEU A 161 -0.80 4.96 15.68
CA LEU A 161 -2.10 5.12 16.31
C LEU A 161 -3.04 4.01 15.81
N TYR A 162 -3.67 3.27 16.72
CA TYR A 162 -4.60 2.20 16.39
C TYR A 162 -5.79 2.15 17.35
N PRO A 163 -6.98 1.72 16.87
CA PRO A 163 -8.18 1.68 17.71
C PRO A 163 -8.15 0.48 18.65
N LYS A 164 -8.40 0.72 19.94
CA LYS A 164 -8.40 -0.28 21.01
C LYS A 164 -9.37 -1.42 20.72
N GLY A 165 -8.86 -2.66 20.72
CA GLY A 165 -9.66 -3.87 20.52
C GLY A 165 -10.27 -4.04 19.14
N LYS A 166 -9.82 -3.26 18.11
CA LYS A 166 -10.33 -3.34 16.73
C LYS A 166 -9.31 -3.86 15.71
N VAL A 167 -8.12 -4.18 16.16
CA VAL A 167 -7.05 -4.79 15.36
C VAL A 167 -6.86 -6.23 15.82
N SER A 168 -6.61 -7.17 14.90
CA SER A 168 -6.37 -8.55 15.29
C SER A 168 -5.14 -8.67 16.19
N HIS A 169 -5.15 -9.60 17.14
CA HIS A 169 -4.02 -9.81 18.05
C HIS A 169 -2.68 -10.04 17.31
N ILE A 170 -2.74 -10.74 16.17
CA ILE A 170 -1.56 -11.03 15.35
C ILE A 170 -1.02 -9.72 14.73
N GLN A 171 -1.90 -8.89 14.15
CA GLN A 171 -1.48 -7.61 13.58
C GLN A 171 -1.01 -6.62 14.65
N GLU A 172 -1.70 -6.55 15.79
CA GLU A 172 -1.32 -5.68 16.91
C GLU A 172 0.08 -6.02 17.44
N SER A 173 0.39 -7.31 17.60
CA SER A 173 1.70 -7.75 18.08
C SER A 173 2.85 -7.30 17.17
N GLN A 174 2.63 -7.11 15.88
CA GLN A 174 3.66 -6.72 14.92
C GLN A 174 4.19 -5.29 15.10
N PHE A 175 3.51 -4.42 15.85
CA PHE A 175 3.96 -3.05 16.13
C PHE A 175 4.02 -2.70 17.62
N THR A 176 3.29 -3.43 18.47
CA THR A 176 3.31 -3.15 19.93
C THR A 176 4.47 -3.82 20.67
N THR A 177 5.18 -4.75 20.03
CA THR A 177 6.27 -5.52 20.67
C THR A 177 7.68 -5.03 20.29
N LEU A 178 7.78 -4.01 19.43
CA LEU A 178 9.06 -3.59 18.86
C LEU A 178 9.89 -2.67 19.76
N GLY A 179 9.28 -1.64 20.37
CA GLY A 179 10.03 -0.63 21.13
C GLY A 179 10.99 0.19 20.26
N GLN A 180 12.17 0.53 20.82
CA GLN A 180 13.18 1.38 20.18
C GLN A 180 12.61 2.73 19.73
N ASN A 181 12.70 3.05 18.45
CA ASN A 181 12.17 4.26 17.84
C ASN A 181 10.69 4.15 17.39
N VAL A 182 9.95 3.16 17.91
CA VAL A 182 8.53 2.93 17.61
C VAL A 182 7.70 3.03 18.89
N THR A 183 6.71 3.92 18.87
CA THR A 183 5.72 4.08 19.94
C THR A 183 4.33 3.74 19.42
N ALA A 184 3.71 2.71 19.99
CA ALA A 184 2.34 2.33 19.70
C ALA A 184 1.38 3.10 20.62
N ILE A 185 0.35 3.71 20.07
CA ILE A 185 -0.66 4.51 20.78
C ILE A 185 -2.02 3.85 20.57
N GLU A 186 -2.56 3.29 21.65
CA GLU A 186 -3.86 2.61 21.68
C GLU A 186 -4.95 3.62 21.98
N VAL A 187 -5.74 3.99 20.97
CA VAL A 187 -6.75 5.03 21.06
C VAL A 187 -8.12 4.42 21.44
N ASN A 188 -8.75 4.96 22.47
CA ASN A 188 -10.13 4.62 22.84
C ASN A 188 -11.10 5.22 21.81
N GLY A 189 -11.32 4.53 20.69
CA GLY A 189 -12.12 5.00 19.57
C GLY A 189 -12.18 4.00 18.42
N VAL A 190 -12.42 4.53 17.22
CA VAL A 190 -12.43 3.78 15.96
C VAL A 190 -11.28 4.24 15.05
N PHE A 191 -11.09 3.56 13.92
CA PHE A 191 -10.01 3.90 12.99
C PHE A 191 -10.08 5.35 12.47
N ASP A 192 -11.29 5.85 12.21
CA ASP A 192 -11.49 7.22 11.76
C ASP A 192 -11.05 8.25 12.82
N ASP A 193 -11.15 7.92 14.11
CA ASP A 193 -10.66 8.76 15.20
C ASP A 193 -9.12 8.84 15.18
N CYS A 194 -8.45 7.70 14.98
CA CYS A 194 -6.99 7.68 14.81
C CYS A 194 -6.55 8.54 13.61
N GLN A 195 -7.27 8.45 12.49
CA GLN A 195 -7.00 9.29 11.32
C GLN A 195 -7.25 10.76 11.59
N ALA A 196 -8.31 11.10 12.34
CA ALA A 196 -8.64 12.47 12.70
C ALA A 196 -7.55 13.09 13.56
N LEU A 197 -7.03 12.38 14.57
CA LEU A 197 -5.92 12.83 15.41
C LEU A 197 -4.66 13.11 14.57
N VAL A 198 -4.29 12.21 13.67
CA VAL A 198 -3.14 12.39 12.77
C VAL A 198 -3.34 13.59 11.85
N LYS A 199 -4.53 13.75 11.25
CA LYS A 199 -4.86 14.92 10.41
C LYS A 199 -4.78 16.23 11.18
N GLN A 200 -5.30 16.27 12.41
CA GLN A 200 -5.23 17.45 13.28
C GLN A 200 -3.78 17.81 13.61
N ALA A 201 -2.91 16.81 13.88
CA ALA A 201 -1.49 17.07 14.13
C ALA A 201 -0.79 17.72 12.92
N PHE A 202 -1.08 17.28 11.69
CA PHE A 202 -0.54 17.91 10.47
C PHE A 202 -1.06 19.32 10.23
N MET A 203 -2.20 19.68 10.81
CA MET A 203 -2.80 21.01 10.67
C MET A 203 -2.43 21.96 11.84
N ASP A 204 -1.85 21.46 12.92
CA ASP A 204 -1.50 22.26 14.09
C ASP A 204 -0.17 23.00 13.86
N ASN A 205 -0.24 24.34 13.80
CA ASN A 205 0.89 25.17 13.51
C ASN A 205 1.99 25.11 14.59
N GLU A 206 1.62 24.94 15.85
CA GLU A 206 2.56 24.85 16.96
C GLU A 206 3.35 23.53 16.92
N LEU A 207 2.67 22.41 16.69
CA LEU A 207 3.34 21.12 16.48
C LEU A 207 4.29 21.16 15.29
N ASN A 208 3.84 21.70 14.17
CA ASN A 208 4.66 21.78 12.95
C ASN A 208 5.83 22.77 13.05
N ALA A 209 5.77 23.74 13.97
CA ALA A 209 6.89 24.62 14.27
C ALA A 209 7.99 23.93 15.09
N GLN A 210 7.64 23.00 15.96
CA GLN A 210 8.56 22.33 16.88
C GLN A 210 8.98 20.94 16.39
N LEU A 211 8.08 20.19 15.75
CA LEU A 211 8.29 18.83 15.29
C LEU A 211 8.22 18.77 13.77
N LYS A 212 9.17 18.07 13.16
CA LYS A 212 9.06 17.70 11.73
C LYS A 212 8.17 16.46 11.63
N LEU A 213 6.93 16.67 11.19
CA LEU A 213 5.96 15.61 11.03
C LEU A 213 5.89 15.13 9.58
N THR A 214 5.78 13.83 9.37
CA THR A 214 5.42 13.23 8.06
C THR A 214 4.43 12.09 8.23
N SER A 215 3.69 11.80 7.15
CA SER A 215 2.77 10.66 7.10
C SER A 215 3.40 9.50 6.35
N ALA A 216 3.33 8.31 6.93
CA ALA A 216 3.69 7.07 6.24
C ALA A 216 2.48 6.30 5.67
N ASN A 217 1.34 6.94 5.49
CA ASN A 217 0.20 6.37 4.77
C ASN A 217 0.38 6.45 3.24
N SER A 218 -0.50 5.82 2.46
CA SER A 218 -0.41 5.76 0.98
C SER A 218 -0.57 7.11 0.28
N ILE A 219 -0.89 8.16 1.01
CA ILE A 219 -0.88 9.55 0.51
C ILE A 219 0.53 10.05 0.16
N ASN A 220 1.57 9.50 0.79
CA ASN A 220 2.95 9.87 0.53
C ASN A 220 3.48 9.22 -0.77
N VAL A 221 4.16 10.01 -1.62
CA VAL A 221 4.73 9.54 -2.90
C VAL A 221 5.73 8.40 -2.71
N ALA A 222 6.53 8.43 -1.64
CA ALA A 222 7.49 7.39 -1.31
C ALA A 222 6.84 6.07 -0.86
N ARG A 223 5.53 6.07 -0.59
CA ARG A 223 4.77 4.87 -0.23
C ARG A 223 4.08 4.21 -1.41
N PHE A 224 3.51 4.98 -2.34
CA PHE A 224 2.78 4.37 -3.44
C PHE A 224 3.65 4.10 -4.67
N LEU A 225 4.58 5.00 -5.06
CA LEU A 225 5.41 4.82 -6.26
C LEU A 225 6.20 3.49 -6.27
N PRO A 226 6.85 3.07 -5.15
CA PRO A 226 7.58 1.80 -5.13
C PRO A 226 6.70 0.56 -5.33
N GLN A 227 5.39 0.68 -5.16
CA GLN A 227 4.47 -0.40 -5.43
C GLN A 227 4.36 -0.71 -6.93
N SER A 228 4.79 0.19 -7.82
CA SER A 228 4.88 -0.10 -9.25
C SER A 228 5.89 -1.20 -9.56
N PHE A 229 6.94 -1.37 -8.77
CA PHE A 229 8.04 -2.30 -9.04
C PHE A 229 7.57 -3.74 -9.17
N TYR A 230 6.70 -4.19 -8.29
CA TYR A 230 6.22 -5.57 -8.33
C TYR A 230 5.24 -5.85 -9.47
N TYR A 231 4.64 -4.84 -10.10
CA TYR A 231 3.87 -5.03 -11.34
C TYR A 231 4.78 -5.41 -12.50
N PHE A 232 5.93 -4.74 -12.63
CA PHE A 232 6.94 -5.12 -13.65
C PHE A 232 7.49 -6.51 -13.39
N TYR A 233 7.79 -6.85 -12.13
CA TYR A 233 8.29 -8.17 -11.78
C TYR A 233 7.25 -9.28 -11.99
N ALA A 234 6.00 -9.04 -11.68
CA ALA A 234 4.91 -9.97 -11.98
C ALA A 234 4.78 -10.21 -13.49
N TYR A 235 4.82 -9.14 -14.28
CA TYR A 235 4.81 -9.23 -15.73
C TYR A 235 6.02 -10.03 -16.26
N ALA A 236 7.20 -9.82 -15.70
CA ALA A 236 8.42 -10.56 -16.06
C ALA A 236 8.26 -12.07 -15.85
N GLN A 237 7.72 -12.47 -14.69
CA GLN A 237 7.45 -13.87 -14.37
C GLN A 237 6.43 -14.48 -15.35
N LEU A 238 5.33 -13.80 -15.61
CA LEU A 238 4.30 -14.26 -16.57
C LEU A 238 4.84 -14.29 -18.00
N LYS A 239 5.69 -13.36 -18.40
CA LYS A 239 6.37 -13.35 -19.71
C LYS A 239 7.24 -14.58 -19.87
N LYS A 240 8.01 -14.95 -18.86
CA LYS A 240 8.84 -16.16 -18.84
C LYS A 240 8.01 -17.44 -19.02
N LEU A 241 6.77 -17.44 -18.55
CA LEU A 241 5.80 -18.54 -18.71
C LEU A 241 5.01 -18.48 -20.05
N GLY A 242 5.22 -17.45 -20.87
CA GLY A 242 4.42 -17.21 -22.08
C GLY A 242 2.99 -16.75 -21.81
N LYS A 243 2.70 -16.26 -20.60
CA LYS A 243 1.37 -15.88 -20.09
C LYS A 243 1.17 -14.37 -19.92
N ALA A 244 2.06 -13.53 -20.44
CA ALA A 244 1.96 -12.07 -20.26
C ALA A 244 1.04 -11.37 -21.28
N ASN A 245 0.55 -12.09 -22.30
CA ASN A 245 -0.33 -11.50 -23.32
C ASN A 245 -1.73 -11.23 -22.76
N ASN A 246 -2.31 -10.08 -23.12
CA ASN A 246 -3.64 -9.66 -22.67
C ASN A 246 -3.81 -9.75 -21.14
N LEU A 247 -2.79 -9.32 -20.39
CA LEU A 247 -2.79 -9.38 -18.93
C LEU A 247 -3.85 -8.45 -18.34
N VAL A 248 -4.75 -9.01 -17.54
CA VAL A 248 -5.74 -8.30 -16.72
C VAL A 248 -5.31 -8.40 -15.27
N VAL A 249 -5.17 -7.26 -14.59
CA VAL A 249 -4.72 -7.21 -13.17
C VAL A 249 -5.87 -6.82 -12.27
N SER A 250 -6.24 -7.70 -11.35
CA SER A 250 -7.27 -7.46 -10.34
C SER A 250 -6.63 -7.06 -9.01
N VAL A 251 -6.96 -5.87 -8.53
CA VAL A 251 -6.33 -5.27 -7.35
C VAL A 251 -7.35 -5.11 -6.24
N PRO A 252 -7.18 -5.82 -5.10
CA PRO A 252 -7.95 -5.54 -3.89
C PRO A 252 -7.73 -4.09 -3.47
N SER A 253 -8.80 -3.30 -3.45
CA SER A 253 -8.70 -1.84 -3.42
C SER A 253 -9.49 -1.23 -2.27
N GLY A 254 -8.77 -0.65 -1.29
CA GLY A 254 -9.32 0.23 -0.26
C GLY A 254 -8.96 1.69 -0.53
N ASN A 255 -7.74 2.10 -0.21
CA ASN A 255 -7.26 3.48 -0.43
C ASN A 255 -6.61 3.72 -1.82
N PHE A 256 -6.64 2.73 -2.70
CA PHE A 256 -6.20 2.78 -4.10
C PHE A 256 -4.72 3.10 -4.36
N GLY A 257 -3.87 3.12 -3.35
CA GLY A 257 -2.42 3.34 -3.54
C GLY A 257 -1.77 2.30 -4.44
N ASN A 258 -2.15 1.03 -4.25
CA ASN A 258 -1.67 -0.10 -5.04
C ASN A 258 -2.13 0.00 -6.50
N LEU A 259 -3.43 0.14 -6.74
CA LEU A 259 -3.97 0.30 -8.10
C LEU A 259 -3.33 1.51 -8.81
N CYS A 260 -3.21 2.65 -8.11
CA CYS A 260 -2.57 3.84 -8.65
C CYS A 260 -1.11 3.55 -9.11
N ALA A 261 -0.36 2.76 -8.35
CA ALA A 261 1.00 2.34 -8.74
C ALA A 261 1.01 1.46 -10.00
N GLY A 262 0.01 0.59 -10.17
CA GLY A 262 -0.18 -0.21 -11.38
C GLY A 262 -0.48 0.65 -12.61
N LEU A 263 -1.32 1.68 -12.45
CA LEU A 263 -1.62 2.64 -13.52
C LEU A 263 -0.36 3.43 -13.91
N PHE A 264 0.48 3.81 -12.95
CA PHE A 264 1.79 4.40 -13.22
C PHE A 264 2.69 3.44 -14.02
N ALA A 265 2.72 2.17 -13.66
CA ALA A 265 3.48 1.16 -14.39
C ALA A 265 2.99 1.04 -15.85
N GLN A 266 1.67 1.08 -16.10
CA GLN A 266 1.08 1.10 -17.44
C GLN A 266 1.48 2.37 -18.21
N GLU A 267 1.44 3.55 -17.60
CA GLU A 267 1.91 4.80 -18.21
C GLU A 267 3.42 4.77 -18.54
N MET A 268 4.22 4.06 -17.73
CA MET A 268 5.64 3.82 -18.00
C MET A 268 5.88 2.82 -19.14
N GLY A 269 4.82 2.23 -19.71
CA GLY A 269 4.87 1.34 -20.87
C GLY A 269 4.68 -0.14 -20.55
N LEU A 270 4.39 -0.53 -19.29
CA LEU A 270 4.10 -1.93 -18.96
C LEU A 270 2.81 -2.39 -19.66
N PRO A 271 2.85 -3.46 -20.50
CA PRO A 271 1.71 -3.81 -21.33
C PRO A 271 0.63 -4.60 -20.57
N ILE A 272 0.01 -3.93 -19.62
CA ILE A 272 -1.20 -4.42 -18.93
C ILE A 272 -2.40 -4.00 -19.77
N LYS A 273 -3.29 -4.95 -20.09
CA LYS A 273 -4.48 -4.71 -20.90
C LYS A 273 -5.48 -3.84 -20.15
N SER A 274 -5.82 -4.22 -18.93
CA SER A 274 -6.79 -3.50 -18.09
C SER A 274 -6.63 -3.86 -16.62
N PHE A 275 -7.26 -3.05 -15.76
CA PHE A 275 -7.32 -3.28 -14.33
C PHE A 275 -8.75 -3.55 -13.87
N ILE A 276 -8.88 -4.34 -12.80
CA ILE A 276 -10.13 -4.51 -12.06
C ILE A 276 -9.92 -3.98 -10.64
N ALA A 277 -10.64 -2.93 -10.26
CA ALA A 277 -10.70 -2.45 -8.90
C ALA A 277 -11.66 -3.33 -8.09
N ALA A 278 -11.14 -4.28 -7.32
CA ALA A 278 -11.95 -5.18 -6.52
C ALA A 278 -12.17 -4.61 -5.13
N ASN A 279 -13.41 -4.26 -4.79
CA ASN A 279 -13.82 -3.68 -3.53
C ASN A 279 -14.58 -4.69 -2.65
N ASN A 280 -14.58 -4.49 -1.35
CA ASN A 280 -15.55 -5.06 -0.43
C ASN A 280 -16.86 -4.24 -0.46
N ALA A 281 -17.70 -4.28 0.57
CA ALA A 281 -18.94 -3.50 0.65
C ALA A 281 -18.73 -1.98 0.72
N ASN A 282 -17.48 -1.51 0.73
CA ASN A 282 -17.12 -0.10 0.59
C ASN A 282 -16.91 0.23 -0.89
N ASP A 283 -17.98 0.51 -1.58
CA ASP A 283 -18.15 0.45 -3.03
C ASP A 283 -18.15 1.83 -3.73
N VAL A 284 -17.60 2.86 -3.08
CA VAL A 284 -17.63 4.25 -3.60
C VAL A 284 -17.05 4.36 -4.99
N PHE A 285 -15.91 3.72 -5.25
CA PHE A 285 -15.28 3.74 -6.57
C PHE A 285 -16.03 2.92 -7.62
N PHE A 286 -16.58 1.77 -7.22
CA PHE A 286 -17.43 0.96 -8.10
C PHE A 286 -18.67 1.75 -8.55
N ASN A 287 -19.31 2.47 -7.62
CA ASN A 287 -20.45 3.33 -7.95
C ASN A 287 -20.03 4.52 -8.84
N PHE A 288 -18.85 5.10 -8.61
CA PHE A 288 -18.28 6.11 -9.52
C PHE A 288 -18.10 5.54 -10.94
N LEU A 289 -17.56 4.34 -11.11
CA LEU A 289 -17.41 3.72 -12.43
C LEU A 289 -18.75 3.45 -13.14
N LYS A 290 -19.85 3.30 -12.39
CA LYS A 290 -21.21 3.14 -12.95
C LYS A 290 -21.87 4.46 -13.31
N THR A 291 -21.67 5.50 -12.53
CA THR A 291 -22.48 6.72 -12.57
C THR A 291 -21.72 7.97 -13.03
N GLY A 292 -20.41 7.96 -12.98
CA GLY A 292 -19.56 9.15 -13.15
C GLY A 292 -19.56 10.09 -11.94
N LEU A 293 -20.31 9.78 -10.88
CA LEU A 293 -20.44 10.62 -9.70
C LEU A 293 -19.67 10.02 -8.52
N TYR A 294 -18.72 10.79 -7.98
CA TYR A 294 -17.94 10.37 -6.82
C TYR A 294 -18.58 10.89 -5.53
N HIS A 295 -19.15 9.97 -4.76
CA HIS A 295 -19.83 10.28 -3.49
C HIS A 295 -19.20 9.49 -2.32
N PRO A 296 -18.25 10.08 -1.57
CA PRO A 296 -17.74 9.49 -0.35
C PRO A 296 -18.85 9.09 0.63
N GLN A 297 -18.67 7.94 1.29
CA GLN A 297 -19.61 7.39 2.28
C GLN A 297 -18.87 7.06 3.57
N PRO A 298 -19.54 6.99 4.71
CA PRO A 298 -18.98 6.38 5.92
C PRO A 298 -18.50 4.95 5.62
N SER A 299 -17.35 4.56 6.16
CA SER A 299 -16.82 3.20 5.98
C SER A 299 -17.72 2.16 6.67
N LYS A 300 -17.89 1.01 6.02
CA LYS A 300 -18.59 -0.17 6.54
C LYS A 300 -17.56 -1.19 6.98
N GLN A 301 -17.73 -1.73 8.18
CA GLN A 301 -16.85 -2.79 8.69
C GLN A 301 -17.10 -4.11 7.95
N THR A 302 -16.04 -4.77 7.48
CA THR A 302 -16.07 -6.04 6.74
C THR A 302 -14.97 -7.01 7.21
N ILE A 303 -15.01 -8.26 6.74
CA ILE A 303 -13.92 -9.23 7.00
C ILE A 303 -12.63 -8.89 6.23
N ALA A 304 -12.72 -8.11 5.14
CA ALA A 304 -11.59 -7.59 4.39
C ALA A 304 -11.26 -6.16 4.86
N ASN A 305 -10.95 -6.02 6.15
CA ASN A 305 -10.94 -4.78 6.90
C ASN A 305 -9.94 -3.72 6.40
N ALA A 306 -8.85 -4.10 5.74
CA ALA A 306 -7.89 -3.14 5.18
C ALA A 306 -8.47 -2.37 3.97
N MET A 307 -9.61 -2.80 3.44
CA MET A 307 -10.36 -2.14 2.37
C MET A 307 -11.59 -1.38 2.90
N ASP A 308 -11.80 -1.27 4.23
CA ASP A 308 -12.90 -0.51 4.84
C ASP A 308 -12.63 1.00 4.72
N VAL A 309 -12.77 1.53 3.52
CA VAL A 309 -12.44 2.92 3.18
C VAL A 309 -13.61 3.53 2.41
N GLY A 310 -14.30 4.47 3.06
CA GLY A 310 -15.44 5.18 2.49
C GLY A 310 -15.07 6.42 1.66
N ASN A 311 -13.80 6.87 1.73
CA ASN A 311 -13.28 7.99 0.95
C ASN A 311 -11.83 7.74 0.54
N PRO A 312 -11.59 6.95 -0.52
CA PRO A 312 -10.25 6.61 -1.01
C PRO A 312 -9.41 7.83 -1.37
N SER A 313 -8.35 8.11 -0.62
CA SER A 313 -7.50 9.30 -0.85
C SER A 313 -6.84 9.30 -2.24
N ASN A 314 -6.41 8.13 -2.73
CA ASN A 314 -5.74 8.03 -4.03
C ASN A 314 -6.70 8.12 -5.23
N PHE A 315 -8.00 8.24 -5.03
CA PHE A 315 -8.93 8.61 -6.10
C PHE A 315 -8.49 9.91 -6.79
N ALA A 316 -8.03 10.90 -6.01
CA ALA A 316 -7.53 12.16 -6.55
C ALA A 316 -6.33 11.95 -7.52
N ARG A 317 -5.46 10.97 -7.26
CA ARG A 317 -4.35 10.63 -8.17
C ARG A 317 -4.83 9.94 -9.44
N ILE A 318 -5.75 9.00 -9.34
CA ILE A 318 -6.35 8.34 -10.51
C ILE A 318 -7.05 9.37 -11.37
N TYR A 319 -7.83 10.26 -10.76
CA TYR A 319 -8.55 11.31 -11.47
C TYR A 319 -7.60 12.29 -12.18
N ALA A 320 -6.52 12.70 -11.50
CA ALA A 320 -5.49 13.55 -12.09
C ALA A 320 -4.70 12.85 -13.21
N LEU A 321 -4.37 11.55 -13.07
CA LEU A 321 -3.65 10.77 -14.07
C LEU A 321 -4.40 10.69 -15.39
N TYR A 322 -5.71 10.55 -15.34
CA TYR A 322 -6.59 10.51 -16.51
C TYR A 322 -7.19 11.88 -16.90
N HIS A 323 -6.51 12.98 -16.51
CA HIS A 323 -6.91 14.35 -16.85
C HIS A 323 -8.36 14.67 -16.48
N GLU A 324 -8.82 14.16 -15.33
CA GLU A 324 -10.17 14.38 -14.79
C GLU A 324 -11.30 13.83 -15.69
N SER A 325 -10.97 12.90 -16.61
CA SER A 325 -11.90 12.29 -17.55
C SER A 325 -12.45 10.96 -17.03
N TYR A 326 -13.73 10.93 -16.75
CA TYR A 326 -14.46 9.71 -16.41
C TYR A 326 -14.35 8.63 -17.49
N ASP A 327 -14.49 9.01 -18.74
CA ASP A 327 -14.44 8.08 -19.87
C ASP A 327 -13.07 7.42 -20.01
N ASN A 328 -11.99 8.20 -19.83
CA ASN A 328 -10.64 7.66 -19.86
C ASN A 328 -10.42 6.66 -18.72
N ILE A 329 -10.88 6.96 -17.50
CA ILE A 329 -10.78 6.03 -16.36
C ILE A 329 -11.48 4.72 -16.70
N LYS A 330 -12.68 4.78 -17.24
CA LYS A 330 -13.53 3.62 -17.58
C LYS A 330 -12.98 2.72 -18.67
N GLN A 331 -12.15 3.28 -19.57
CA GLN A 331 -11.47 2.51 -20.61
C GLN A 331 -10.37 1.60 -20.05
N HIS A 332 -9.76 1.98 -18.94
CA HIS A 332 -8.62 1.27 -18.34
C HIS A 332 -8.99 0.46 -17.09
N ILE A 333 -10.04 0.85 -16.38
CA ILE A 333 -10.40 0.29 -15.08
C ILE A 333 -11.87 -0.14 -15.08
N SER A 334 -12.08 -1.44 -14.85
CA SER A 334 -13.39 -1.97 -14.44
C SER A 334 -13.46 -2.10 -12.92
N GLY A 335 -14.64 -2.39 -12.39
CA GLY A 335 -14.85 -2.51 -10.94
C GLY A 335 -15.67 -3.76 -10.58
N ALA A 336 -15.47 -4.20 -9.35
CA ALA A 336 -16.27 -5.23 -8.69
C ALA A 336 -16.45 -4.89 -7.21
N THR A 337 -17.55 -5.34 -6.62
CA THR A 337 -17.82 -5.17 -5.17
C THR A 337 -18.46 -6.40 -4.60
N TYR A 338 -18.06 -6.78 -3.37
CA TYR A 338 -18.48 -8.03 -2.76
C TYR A 338 -18.85 -7.86 -1.28
N THR A 339 -19.93 -8.53 -0.89
CA THR A 339 -20.34 -8.70 0.50
C THR A 339 -19.48 -9.74 1.21
N ASP A 340 -19.43 -9.70 2.54
CA ASP A 340 -18.73 -10.71 3.35
C ASP A 340 -19.14 -12.14 3.00
N ARG A 341 -20.42 -12.38 2.76
CA ARG A 341 -20.92 -13.70 2.35
C ARG A 341 -20.32 -14.18 1.01
N GLN A 342 -20.20 -13.28 0.04
CA GLN A 342 -19.60 -13.59 -1.25
C GLN A 342 -18.09 -13.87 -1.09
N ILE A 343 -17.40 -13.08 -0.28
CA ILE A 343 -15.98 -13.26 0.03
C ILE A 343 -15.76 -14.64 0.68
N GLN A 344 -16.52 -14.98 1.72
CA GLN A 344 -16.45 -16.27 2.42
C GLN A 344 -16.69 -17.45 1.47
N ASN A 345 -17.73 -17.37 0.62
CA ASN A 345 -18.03 -18.42 -0.36
C ASN A 345 -16.88 -18.57 -1.37
N THR A 346 -16.30 -17.46 -1.82
CA THR A 346 -15.16 -17.48 -2.75
C THR A 346 -13.93 -18.16 -2.13
N MET A 347 -13.62 -17.84 -0.86
CA MET A 347 -12.51 -18.48 -0.13
C MET A 347 -12.70 -19.99 -0.04
N ARG A 348 -13.92 -20.47 0.33
CA ARG A 348 -14.22 -21.92 0.39
C ARG A 348 -14.06 -22.58 -0.98
N GLN A 349 -14.70 -22.05 -2.00
CA GLN A 349 -14.68 -22.61 -3.35
C GLN A 349 -13.25 -22.66 -3.92
N CYS A 350 -12.45 -21.61 -3.72
CA CYS A 350 -11.06 -21.63 -4.15
C CYS A 350 -10.30 -22.74 -3.43
N TYR A 351 -10.40 -22.83 -2.11
CA TYR A 351 -9.71 -23.84 -1.32
C TYR A 351 -10.15 -25.28 -1.68
N GLU A 352 -11.43 -25.52 -1.86
CA GLU A 352 -11.98 -26.83 -2.25
C GLU A 352 -11.51 -27.27 -3.64
N ASN A 353 -11.40 -26.32 -4.58
CA ASN A 353 -11.05 -26.63 -5.97
C ASN A 353 -9.53 -26.68 -6.22
N THR A 354 -8.73 -25.89 -5.49
CA THR A 354 -7.31 -25.68 -5.82
C THR A 354 -6.37 -25.92 -4.63
N ALA A 355 -6.90 -26.11 -3.42
CA ALA A 355 -6.17 -26.10 -2.16
C ALA A 355 -5.43 -24.79 -1.86
N TYR A 356 -5.63 -23.73 -2.65
CA TYR A 356 -5.03 -22.42 -2.42
C TYR A 356 -5.81 -21.64 -1.34
N VAL A 357 -5.11 -21.14 -0.34
CA VAL A 357 -5.72 -20.39 0.78
C VAL A 357 -5.67 -18.92 0.49
N LEU A 358 -6.81 -18.33 0.21
CA LEU A 358 -6.97 -16.88 0.00
C LEU A 358 -7.08 -16.14 1.35
N ASP A 359 -6.51 -14.93 1.43
CA ASP A 359 -6.93 -13.95 2.43
C ASP A 359 -8.25 -13.28 1.99
N PRO A 360 -9.02 -12.65 2.92
CA PRO A 360 -10.29 -12.04 2.54
C PRO A 360 -10.19 -10.93 1.48
N HIS A 361 -9.05 -10.24 1.40
CA HIS A 361 -8.82 -9.18 0.41
C HIS A 361 -8.51 -9.78 -0.97
N GLY A 362 -7.58 -10.75 -1.03
CA GLY A 362 -7.25 -11.47 -2.25
C GLY A 362 -8.46 -12.19 -2.83
N ALA A 363 -9.36 -12.69 -1.98
CA ALA A 363 -10.62 -13.30 -2.41
C ALA A 363 -11.49 -12.34 -3.25
N CYS A 364 -11.50 -11.03 -2.96
CA CYS A 364 -12.17 -10.05 -3.81
C CYS A 364 -11.52 -9.97 -5.19
N GLY A 365 -10.18 -9.93 -5.24
CA GLY A 365 -9.43 -9.89 -6.49
C GLY A 365 -9.62 -11.13 -7.36
N TYR A 366 -9.50 -12.30 -6.75
CA TYR A 366 -9.72 -13.59 -7.40
C TYR A 366 -11.14 -13.71 -7.98
N LYS A 367 -12.17 -13.40 -7.17
CA LYS A 367 -13.55 -13.44 -7.62
C LYS A 367 -13.82 -12.51 -8.80
N ALA A 368 -13.25 -11.31 -8.78
CA ALA A 368 -13.40 -10.34 -9.85
C ALA A 368 -12.81 -10.85 -11.18
N LEU A 369 -11.68 -11.55 -11.15
CA LEU A 369 -11.13 -12.21 -12.33
C LEU A 369 -12.06 -13.34 -12.81
N LYS A 370 -12.52 -14.21 -11.91
CA LYS A 370 -13.47 -15.31 -12.27
C LYS A 370 -14.74 -14.81 -12.98
N GLU A 371 -15.17 -13.58 -12.67
CA GLU A 371 -16.39 -13.00 -13.25
C GLU A 371 -16.12 -12.21 -14.55
N GLN A 372 -14.91 -11.66 -14.75
CA GLN A 372 -14.66 -10.70 -15.84
C GLN A 372 -13.65 -11.17 -16.87
N LEU A 373 -12.77 -12.15 -16.53
CA LEU A 373 -11.72 -12.61 -17.43
C LEU A 373 -12.29 -13.28 -18.68
N GLN A 374 -11.75 -12.91 -19.84
CA GLN A 374 -12.13 -13.49 -21.11
C GLN A 374 -11.23 -14.69 -21.49
N PRO A 375 -11.67 -15.63 -22.34
CA PRO A 375 -10.93 -16.87 -22.64
C PRO A 375 -9.50 -16.70 -23.17
N ASN A 376 -9.16 -15.56 -23.78
CA ASN A 376 -7.86 -15.27 -24.35
C ASN A 376 -7.02 -14.32 -23.47
N GLU A 377 -7.41 -14.14 -22.22
CA GLU A 377 -6.73 -13.27 -21.25
C GLU A 377 -6.03 -14.09 -20.17
N THR A 378 -4.98 -13.51 -19.63
CA THR A 378 -4.34 -13.98 -18.38
C THR A 378 -4.74 -13.06 -17.25
N GLY A 379 -5.23 -13.62 -16.17
CA GLY A 379 -5.61 -12.91 -14.95
C GLY A 379 -4.51 -12.95 -13.88
N LEU A 380 -4.21 -11.81 -13.30
CA LEU A 380 -3.35 -11.70 -12.13
C LEU A 380 -4.11 -11.00 -11.03
N PHE A 381 -4.32 -11.64 -9.87
CA PHE A 381 -4.81 -10.96 -8.68
C PHE A 381 -3.73 -10.86 -7.61
N PHE A 382 -3.92 -9.97 -6.67
CA PHE A 382 -2.95 -9.75 -5.60
C PHE A 382 -3.41 -10.34 -4.29
N GLU A 383 -2.58 -11.23 -3.74
CA GLU A 383 -2.63 -11.62 -2.33
C GLU A 383 -1.83 -10.62 -1.51
N THR A 384 -2.56 -9.74 -0.85
CA THR A 384 -2.00 -8.52 -0.22
C THR A 384 -1.51 -8.73 1.20
N ALA A 385 -1.92 -9.81 1.84
CA ALA A 385 -1.48 -10.21 3.16
C ALA A 385 -1.52 -11.74 3.30
N HIS A 386 -0.64 -12.30 4.12
CA HIS A 386 -0.65 -13.74 4.39
C HIS A 386 -1.94 -14.11 5.14
N PRO A 387 -2.67 -15.17 4.73
CA PRO A 387 -3.94 -15.57 5.34
C PRO A 387 -3.88 -15.76 6.85
N ALA A 388 -2.75 -16.21 7.40
CA ALA A 388 -2.55 -16.37 8.84
C ALA A 388 -2.66 -15.07 9.65
N LYS A 389 -2.61 -13.90 9.04
CA LYS A 389 -2.90 -12.62 9.73
C LYS A 389 -4.36 -12.47 10.11
N PHE A 390 -5.21 -13.22 9.43
CA PHE A 390 -6.67 -13.31 9.61
C PHE A 390 -7.09 -14.71 10.06
N LYS A 391 -6.18 -15.44 10.73
CA LYS A 391 -6.31 -16.86 11.04
C LYS A 391 -7.68 -17.26 11.60
N GLU A 392 -8.19 -16.54 12.59
CA GLU A 392 -9.49 -16.86 13.22
C GLU A 392 -10.62 -16.91 12.18
N LYS A 393 -10.64 -15.92 11.27
CA LYS A 393 -11.65 -15.86 10.20
C LYS A 393 -11.41 -16.89 9.10
N VAL A 394 -10.16 -17.08 8.70
CA VAL A 394 -9.79 -18.06 7.67
C VAL A 394 -10.11 -19.48 8.15
N ASP A 395 -9.73 -19.83 9.39
CA ASP A 395 -10.03 -21.15 9.97
C ASP A 395 -11.54 -21.40 10.10
N GLU A 396 -12.31 -20.39 10.55
CA GLU A 396 -13.77 -20.44 10.61
C GLU A 396 -14.40 -20.68 9.22
N ILE A 397 -13.95 -19.94 8.21
CA ILE A 397 -14.48 -20.00 6.85
C ILE A 397 -14.14 -21.34 6.19
N LEU A 398 -12.91 -21.80 6.31
CA LEU A 398 -12.43 -23.01 5.64
C LEU A 398 -12.63 -24.30 6.47
N SER A 399 -13.11 -24.18 7.70
CA SER A 399 -13.19 -25.30 8.66
C SER A 399 -11.86 -26.05 8.79
N THR A 400 -10.76 -25.31 8.87
CA THR A 400 -9.39 -25.84 8.93
C THR A 400 -8.59 -25.12 10.02
N ASN A 401 -7.32 -25.49 10.16
CA ASN A 401 -6.38 -24.86 11.11
C ASN A 401 -5.08 -24.52 10.34
N ILE A 402 -5.05 -23.36 9.68
CA ILE A 402 -3.87 -22.94 8.93
C ILE A 402 -2.68 -22.67 9.86
N ALA A 403 -1.49 -23.01 9.40
CA ALA A 403 -0.27 -22.80 10.16
C ALA A 403 0.06 -21.30 10.32
N ILE A 404 0.53 -20.92 11.50
CA ILE A 404 1.07 -19.56 11.72
C ILE A 404 2.55 -19.59 11.31
N PRO A 405 2.97 -18.76 10.33
CA PRO A 405 4.36 -18.63 9.96
C PRO A 405 5.24 -18.23 11.15
N GLN A 406 6.47 -18.76 11.21
CA GLN A 406 7.41 -18.53 12.32
C GLN A 406 7.63 -17.04 12.61
N ARG A 407 7.62 -16.18 11.59
CA ARG A 407 7.74 -14.72 11.76
C ARG A 407 6.59 -14.15 12.59
N LEU A 408 5.34 -14.51 12.29
CA LEU A 408 4.19 -14.08 13.09
C LEU A 408 4.22 -14.64 14.50
N ALA A 409 4.55 -15.92 14.65
CA ALA A 409 4.70 -16.55 15.95
C ALA A 409 5.77 -15.86 16.84
N THR A 410 6.80 -15.29 16.23
CA THR A 410 7.82 -14.54 16.95
C THR A 410 7.26 -13.22 17.51
N PHE A 411 6.51 -12.46 16.73
CA PHE A 411 5.85 -11.25 17.22
C PHE A 411 4.85 -11.54 18.35
N MET A 412 4.07 -12.61 18.22
CA MET A 412 3.07 -13.01 19.24
C MET A 412 3.68 -13.38 20.60
N LYS A 413 4.97 -13.76 20.65
CA LYS A 413 5.69 -14.02 21.90
C LYS A 413 6.19 -12.75 22.59
N GLY A 414 6.20 -11.62 21.90
CA GLY A 414 6.64 -10.35 22.44
C GLY A 414 5.66 -9.78 23.47
N LYS A 415 6.16 -8.94 24.36
CA LYS A 415 5.33 -8.24 25.35
C LYS A 415 4.75 -6.98 24.72
N LYS A 416 3.42 -6.85 24.74
CA LYS A 416 2.72 -5.63 24.32
C LYS A 416 3.22 -4.42 25.11
N ASN A 417 3.66 -3.38 24.40
CA ASN A 417 4.01 -2.08 24.93
C ASN A 417 3.29 -1.01 24.10
N SER A 418 2.30 -0.35 24.71
CA SER A 418 1.50 0.69 24.08
C SER A 418 1.10 1.74 25.10
N VAL A 419 0.95 2.98 24.64
CA VAL A 419 0.40 4.10 25.41
C VAL A 419 -1.10 4.14 25.15
N GLU A 420 -1.91 3.92 26.19
CA GLU A 420 -3.36 4.07 26.07
C GLU A 420 -3.75 5.56 26.08
N MET A 421 -4.61 5.98 25.18
CA MET A 421 -5.01 7.36 25.02
C MET A 421 -6.50 7.50 24.68
N GLN A 422 -7.14 8.54 25.23
CA GLN A 422 -8.49 8.92 24.82
C GLN A 422 -8.46 9.56 23.42
N ASN A 423 -9.58 9.51 22.70
CA ASN A 423 -9.77 10.21 21.44
C ASN A 423 -9.89 11.73 21.68
N ASP A 424 -8.78 12.35 22.09
CA ASP A 424 -8.66 13.77 22.38
C ASP A 424 -7.38 14.36 21.82
N PHE A 425 -7.50 15.33 20.91
CA PHE A 425 -6.36 15.93 20.26
C PHE A 425 -5.45 16.71 21.22
N LYS A 426 -6.00 17.34 22.24
CA LYS A 426 -5.19 18.11 23.23
C LYS A 426 -4.23 17.18 23.97
N THR A 427 -4.74 16.03 24.41
CA THR A 427 -3.93 14.98 25.05
C THR A 427 -2.86 14.44 24.09
N PHE A 428 -3.22 14.15 22.84
CA PHE A 428 -2.28 13.67 21.81
C PHE A 428 -1.20 14.70 21.50
N LYS A 429 -1.57 15.97 21.31
CA LYS A 429 -0.62 17.07 21.12
C LYS A 429 0.35 17.20 22.28
N HIS A 430 -0.15 17.22 23.50
CA HIS A 430 0.69 17.29 24.71
C HIS A 430 1.66 16.12 24.80
N PHE A 431 1.21 14.92 24.47
CA PHE A 431 2.07 13.74 24.42
C PHE A 431 3.21 13.92 23.42
N LEU A 432 2.91 14.32 22.17
CA LEU A 432 3.94 14.51 21.13
C LEU A 432 4.97 15.58 21.49
N MET A 433 4.56 16.64 22.17
CA MET A 433 5.43 17.76 22.56
C MET A 433 6.40 17.42 23.69
N ASN A 434 6.15 16.34 24.46
CA ASN A 434 6.95 15.96 25.61
C ASN A 434 7.76 14.65 25.41
N GLN A 435 7.94 14.21 24.17
CA GLN A 435 8.74 13.00 23.83
C GLN A 435 10.20 13.31 23.47
#